data_bf86169d5923eff4f84330b06b67c8ad
#
_entry.id   bf86169d5923eff4f84330b06b67c8ad
#
_cell.length_a   1.000
_cell.length_b   1.000
_cell.length_c   1.000
_cell.angle_alpha   90.00
_cell.angle_beta   90.00
_cell.angle_gamma   90.00
#
_symmetry.space_group_name_H-M   'P 1'
#
loop_
_entity.id
_entity.type
_entity.pdbx_description
1 polymer ?
#
loop_
_entity_poly.entity_id
_entity_poly.type
_entity_poly.pdbx_seq_one_letter_code
_entity_poly.pdbx_strand_id
1 'polypeptide(L)'
;MKRFLITLILMLSVFSIANAHPFKSEKELNNFFSKIDQLIKEELKKDYREEMTKRKGTANNEYSFEIEDDRTVLITRSIAGIKPETEITQYFNSKGELYMISSLTSETEKDLYALYRKYDSNGNLFIYSYAIDGKNIDRGYYSDGKLAYIQELKIIKGQPPIPNGKYIEYYKNGQIKVQGSYKDGKRDGEFKAFLRNGKSAGSVFYKDGKIIKSTLVNSMKDNASFSLVTDINYNLNSNEIITDEFPNGLLKQYFIYNKNRLLDGESREYYEEGDIKSISHFKNHIPDGVFISYYPNGNMEEKYAYVNGQANGECFSYYENGKLEERYFLKNGEIDGEAFAYYPSGKLEVKDFFKDGKKEGESIFYHENGNIKQKSTFKNGKREGDLFIYFPSGKIRQTEKYINGKIEGEVIEYYESGTIKEKAYFINDKQEKEHFFYDKKGKLIKTDIYKNGVKQ
;
A
#
# COMPACT_ATOMS: atom_id res chain seq x y z
N MET A 1 -9.81 32.93 8.38
CA MET A 1 -11.18 32.71 7.85
C MET A 1 -11.57 33.63 6.70
N LYS A 2 -11.25 34.95 6.67
CA LYS A 2 -11.60 35.83 5.53
C LYS A 2 -10.70 35.72 4.30
N ARG A 3 -9.49 35.17 4.40
CA ARG A 3 -8.50 35.07 3.29
C ARG A 3 -8.50 33.73 2.58
N PHE A 4 -8.88 32.66 3.27
CA PHE A 4 -9.24 31.40 2.61
C PHE A 4 -10.42 31.56 1.64
N LEU A 5 -11.25 32.58 1.94
CA LEU A 5 -12.34 33.01 1.06
C LEU A 5 -11.83 33.73 -0.21
N ILE A 6 -10.66 34.37 -0.22
CA ILE A 6 -10.16 35.15 -1.36
C ILE A 6 -9.49 34.24 -2.39
N THR A 7 -8.71 33.24 -1.99
CA THR A 7 -8.18 32.22 -2.91
C THR A 7 -9.32 31.30 -3.38
N LEU A 8 -10.27 30.97 -2.51
CA LEU A 8 -11.53 30.34 -2.89
C LEU A 8 -12.44 31.27 -3.74
N ILE A 9 -12.42 32.60 -3.50
CA ILE A 9 -13.16 33.61 -4.26
C ILE A 9 -12.50 33.86 -5.63
N LEU A 10 -11.18 33.83 -5.77
CA LEU A 10 -10.52 33.82 -7.08
C LEU A 10 -10.76 32.50 -7.84
N MET A 11 -10.88 31.37 -7.15
CA MET A 11 -11.44 30.14 -7.73
C MET A 11 -12.96 30.23 -8.01
N LEU A 12 -13.70 31.07 -7.27
CA LEU A 12 -15.18 31.17 -7.37
C LEU A 12 -15.65 32.32 -8.26
N SER A 13 -14.80 33.27 -8.66
CA SER A 13 -15.20 34.38 -9.54
C SER A 13 -15.29 34.01 -11.02
N VAL A 14 -15.03 32.73 -11.36
CA VAL A 14 -14.81 32.29 -12.73
C VAL A 14 -15.91 31.39 -13.31
N PHE A 15 -17.12 31.39 -12.84
CA PHE A 15 -18.12 30.51 -13.44
C PHE A 15 -19.48 31.14 -13.73
N SER A 16 -19.71 31.55 -14.95
CA SER A 16 -21.06 31.67 -15.54
C SER A 16 -21.06 31.29 -17.03
N ILE A 17 -21.60 30.19 -17.25
CA ILE A 17 -22.40 29.58 -18.32
C ILE A 17 -22.33 30.17 -19.74
N ALA A 18 -22.01 29.28 -20.63
CA ALA A 18 -22.57 28.92 -21.92
C ALA A 18 -22.16 29.69 -23.18
N ASN A 19 -21.71 28.91 -24.14
CA ASN A 19 -21.84 29.02 -25.57
C ASN A 19 -20.70 29.57 -26.40
N ALA A 20 -19.45 29.37 -26.01
CA ALA A 20 -18.40 29.19 -27.01
C ALA A 20 -17.11 28.68 -26.36
N HIS A 21 -16.84 27.41 -26.49
CA HIS A 21 -15.55 26.85 -26.10
C HIS A 21 -14.47 27.41 -27.07
N PRO A 22 -13.31 27.94 -26.59
CA PRO A 22 -12.30 28.52 -27.46
C PRO A 22 -11.66 27.50 -28.41
N PHE A 23 -11.84 26.22 -28.08
CA PHE A 23 -11.32 25.11 -28.89
C PHE A 23 -12.42 24.39 -29.61
N LYS A 24 -12.32 24.32 -30.95
CA LYS A 24 -13.31 23.67 -31.81
C LYS A 24 -13.20 22.15 -31.82
N SER A 25 -12.15 21.59 -31.22
CA SER A 25 -11.92 20.14 -31.16
C SER A 25 -11.02 19.76 -29.99
N GLU A 26 -11.14 18.51 -29.53
CA GLU A 26 -10.25 17.94 -28.53
C GLU A 26 -8.76 17.98 -28.97
N LYS A 27 -8.50 17.94 -30.27
CA LYS A 27 -7.16 18.07 -30.84
C LYS A 27 -6.57 19.46 -30.60
N GLU A 28 -7.36 20.52 -30.80
CA GLU A 28 -6.93 21.90 -30.52
C GLU A 28 -6.67 22.12 -29.04
N LEU A 29 -7.55 21.60 -28.19
CA LEU A 29 -7.39 21.62 -26.75
C LEU A 29 -6.09 20.90 -26.32
N ASN A 30 -5.84 19.71 -26.81
CA ASN A 30 -4.62 18.95 -26.52
C ASN A 30 -3.34 19.66 -27.01
N ASN A 31 -3.39 20.32 -28.18
CA ASN A 31 -2.27 21.12 -28.67
C ASN A 31 -2.00 22.34 -27.79
N PHE A 32 -3.03 23.00 -27.30
CA PHE A 32 -2.91 24.10 -26.34
C PHE A 32 -2.25 23.61 -25.06
N PHE A 33 -2.72 22.50 -24.51
CA PHE A 33 -2.14 21.95 -23.28
C PHE A 33 -0.70 21.49 -23.42
N SER A 34 -0.30 20.98 -24.57
CA SER A 34 1.11 20.66 -24.83
C SER A 34 2.02 21.88 -24.69
N LYS A 35 1.53 23.09 -25.05
CA LYS A 35 2.25 24.34 -24.83
C LYS A 35 2.32 24.70 -23.33
N ILE A 36 1.21 24.55 -22.62
CA ILE A 36 1.19 24.77 -21.16
C ILE A 36 2.17 23.82 -20.45
N ASP A 37 2.18 22.54 -20.78
CA ASP A 37 3.11 21.56 -20.21
C ASP A 37 4.58 21.92 -20.47
N GLN A 38 4.88 22.48 -21.64
CA GLN A 38 6.22 23.00 -21.93
C GLN A 38 6.59 24.20 -21.07
N LEU A 39 5.65 25.15 -20.89
CA LEU A 39 5.85 26.32 -20.03
C LEU A 39 6.05 25.93 -18.57
N ILE A 40 5.29 24.96 -18.05
CA ILE A 40 5.50 24.42 -16.70
C ILE A 40 6.93 23.87 -16.55
N LYS A 41 7.42 23.12 -17.51
CA LYS A 41 8.81 22.61 -17.50
C LYS A 41 9.87 23.73 -17.52
N GLU A 42 9.57 24.86 -18.16
CA GLU A 42 10.43 26.05 -18.16
C GLU A 42 10.38 26.77 -16.80
N GLU A 43 9.18 26.92 -16.21
CA GLU A 43 8.99 27.51 -14.88
C GLU A 43 9.71 26.71 -13.78
N LEU A 44 9.69 25.39 -13.83
CA LEU A 44 10.41 24.52 -12.88
C LEU A 44 11.93 24.76 -12.84
N LYS A 45 12.51 25.35 -13.87
CA LYS A 45 13.96 25.67 -13.95
C LYS A 45 14.32 27.00 -13.30
N LYS A 46 13.31 27.83 -12.95
CA LYS A 46 13.54 29.15 -12.39
C LYS A 46 13.78 29.06 -10.88
N ASP A 47 14.71 29.87 -10.39
CA ASP A 47 15.03 29.98 -8.97
C ASP A 47 14.40 31.24 -8.39
N TYR A 48 13.48 31.09 -7.49
CA TYR A 48 12.76 32.21 -6.83
C TYR A 48 13.18 32.39 -5.37
N ARG A 49 14.32 31.82 -4.94
CA ARG A 49 14.75 31.89 -3.52
C ARG A 49 14.96 33.34 -3.01
N GLU A 50 15.38 34.24 -3.88
CA GLU A 50 15.55 35.62 -3.51
C GLU A 50 14.20 36.33 -3.27
N GLU A 51 13.20 36.05 -4.10
CA GLU A 51 11.86 36.60 -4.01
C GLU A 51 11.12 36.09 -2.76
N MET A 52 11.36 34.87 -2.36
CA MET A 52 10.75 34.26 -1.17
C MET A 52 11.16 34.96 0.14
N THR A 53 12.24 35.72 0.13
CA THR A 53 12.65 36.56 1.29
C THR A 53 11.77 37.79 1.51
N LYS A 54 10.98 38.15 0.50
CA LYS A 54 10.05 39.31 0.53
C LYS A 54 8.65 38.79 0.85
N ARG A 55 7.89 39.56 1.65
CA ARG A 55 6.54 39.10 2.07
C ARG A 55 5.43 39.31 1.05
N LYS A 56 5.57 40.31 0.17
CA LYS A 56 4.64 40.61 -0.92
C LYS A 56 5.31 41.58 -1.90
N GLY A 57 5.07 41.44 -3.18
CA GLY A 57 5.58 42.37 -4.17
C GLY A 57 5.36 41.93 -5.60
N THR A 58 5.96 42.73 -6.50
CA THR A 58 6.07 42.40 -7.91
C THR A 58 7.55 42.35 -8.25
N ALA A 59 8.05 41.27 -8.75
CA ALA A 59 9.43 41.14 -9.17
C ALA A 59 9.51 41.28 -10.69
N ASN A 60 10.40 42.19 -11.15
CA ASN A 60 10.67 42.47 -12.58
C ASN A 60 9.43 42.79 -13.43
N ASN A 61 8.31 43.22 -12.85
CA ASN A 61 7.00 43.43 -13.51
C ASN A 61 6.45 42.19 -14.27
N GLU A 62 6.98 41.02 -14.01
CA GLU A 62 6.59 39.81 -14.74
C GLU A 62 5.74 38.87 -13.88
N TYR A 63 5.83 38.93 -12.55
CA TYR A 63 5.07 38.09 -11.65
C TYR A 63 4.79 38.76 -10.30
N SER A 64 3.69 38.36 -9.69
CA SER A 64 3.32 38.71 -8.33
C SER A 64 3.67 37.55 -7.37
N PHE A 65 4.02 37.89 -6.13
CA PHE A 65 4.18 36.89 -5.08
C PHE A 65 3.42 37.34 -3.82
N GLU A 66 2.86 36.38 -3.13
CA GLU A 66 2.14 36.55 -1.88
C GLU A 66 2.45 35.42 -0.90
N ILE A 67 2.63 35.74 0.38
CA ILE A 67 2.73 34.76 1.45
C ILE A 67 1.35 34.60 2.04
N GLU A 68 0.71 33.49 1.81
CA GLU A 68 -0.54 33.10 2.46
C GLU A 68 -0.21 32.40 3.78
N ASP A 69 -0.56 33.02 4.90
CA ASP A 69 -0.17 32.59 6.24
C ASP A 69 1.36 32.37 6.39
N ASP A 70 1.85 31.92 7.53
CA ASP A 70 3.30 31.76 7.76
C ASP A 70 3.90 30.48 7.04
N ARG A 71 3.20 29.89 6.06
CA ARG A 71 3.54 28.56 5.55
C ARG A 71 3.60 28.39 4.03
N THR A 72 2.95 29.23 3.24
CA THR A 72 2.84 29.05 1.78
C THR A 72 3.18 30.31 1.03
N VAL A 73 4.14 30.25 0.12
CA VAL A 73 4.48 31.33 -0.81
C VAL A 73 3.85 31.02 -2.16
N LEU A 74 3.09 31.95 -2.70
CA LEU A 74 2.52 31.88 -4.04
C LEU A 74 3.28 32.82 -4.97
N ILE A 75 3.76 32.31 -6.10
CA ILE A 75 4.32 33.09 -7.18
C ILE A 75 3.42 32.92 -8.39
N THR A 76 2.72 33.98 -8.77
CA THR A 76 1.79 33.98 -9.91
C THR A 76 2.37 34.81 -11.06
N ARG A 77 2.31 34.26 -12.26
CA ARG A 77 2.76 34.90 -13.48
C ARG A 77 1.70 34.78 -14.57
N SER A 78 1.32 35.89 -15.18
CA SER A 78 0.54 35.92 -16.41
C SER A 78 1.46 35.66 -17.62
N ILE A 79 1.05 34.75 -18.50
CA ILE A 79 1.83 34.40 -19.69
C ILE A 79 1.39 35.24 -20.88
N ALA A 80 2.23 36.21 -21.24
CA ALA A 80 1.98 37.08 -22.39
C ALA A 80 2.01 36.31 -23.73
N GLY A 81 1.11 36.68 -24.65
CA GLY A 81 1.10 36.15 -26.02
C GLY A 81 0.43 34.77 -26.19
N ILE A 82 -0.07 34.16 -25.13
CA ILE A 82 -0.92 32.97 -25.21
C ILE A 82 -2.37 33.41 -25.15
N LYS A 83 -3.20 32.91 -26.07
CA LYS A 83 -4.65 33.09 -26.03
C LYS A 83 -5.31 31.71 -26.03
N PRO A 84 -6.26 31.44 -25.15
CA PRO A 84 -6.76 32.31 -24.06
C PRO A 84 -5.69 32.67 -23.03
N GLU A 85 -5.89 33.78 -22.30
CA GLU A 85 -4.97 34.27 -21.28
C GLU A 85 -4.75 33.21 -20.18
N THR A 86 -3.50 32.96 -19.82
CA THR A 86 -3.13 31.88 -18.89
C THR A 86 -2.27 32.40 -17.78
N GLU A 87 -2.64 32.09 -16.54
CA GLU A 87 -1.83 32.32 -15.35
C GLU A 87 -1.21 31.01 -14.85
N ILE A 88 0.05 31.08 -14.43
CA ILE A 88 0.76 29.98 -13.77
C ILE A 88 1.07 30.41 -12.34
N THR A 89 0.69 29.57 -11.38
CA THR A 89 0.97 29.78 -9.95
C THR A 89 1.81 28.64 -9.39
N GLN A 90 2.92 28.98 -8.75
CA GLN A 90 3.78 28.04 -8.03
C GLN A 90 3.52 28.15 -6.53
N TYR A 91 3.48 27.01 -5.85
CA TYR A 91 3.19 26.89 -4.42
C TYR A 91 4.39 26.29 -3.69
N PHE A 92 4.91 27.00 -2.70
CA PHE A 92 6.07 26.60 -1.91
C PHE A 92 5.68 26.40 -0.45
N ASN A 93 6.28 25.40 0.20
CA ASN A 93 6.09 25.18 1.63
C ASN A 93 6.95 26.16 2.48
N SER A 94 6.82 26.09 3.81
CA SER A 94 7.56 26.92 4.76
C SER A 94 9.09 26.76 4.70
N LYS A 95 9.60 25.70 4.03
CA LYS A 95 11.04 25.49 3.80
C LYS A 95 11.52 26.03 2.45
N GLY A 96 10.61 26.64 1.66
CA GLY A 96 10.91 27.13 0.32
C GLY A 96 10.98 26.00 -0.74
N GLU A 97 10.46 24.83 -0.44
CA GLU A 97 10.41 23.72 -1.39
C GLU A 97 9.10 23.80 -2.20
N LEU A 98 9.23 23.76 -3.53
CA LEU A 98 8.09 23.72 -4.46
C LEU A 98 7.35 22.39 -4.26
N TYR A 99 6.03 22.45 -4.00
CA TYR A 99 5.22 21.24 -3.86
C TYR A 99 4.08 21.14 -4.86
N MET A 100 3.67 22.25 -5.50
CA MET A 100 2.59 22.26 -6.47
C MET A 100 2.76 23.39 -7.48
N ILE A 101 2.30 23.17 -8.72
CA ILE A 101 2.12 24.23 -9.72
C ILE A 101 0.69 24.12 -10.25
N SER A 102 0.04 25.24 -10.50
CA SER A 102 -1.24 25.29 -11.20
C SER A 102 -1.18 26.19 -12.42
N SER A 103 -2.00 25.90 -13.40
CA SER A 103 -2.29 26.84 -14.50
C SER A 103 -3.79 27.08 -14.58
N LEU A 104 -4.17 28.34 -14.68
CA LEU A 104 -5.55 28.77 -14.88
C LEU A 104 -5.61 29.54 -16.19
N THR A 105 -6.55 29.16 -17.06
CA THR A 105 -6.76 29.81 -18.35
C THR A 105 -8.18 30.33 -18.42
N SER A 106 -8.34 31.63 -18.71
CA SER A 106 -9.65 32.28 -18.87
C SER A 106 -9.70 33.14 -20.13
N GLU A 107 -10.83 33.24 -20.79
CA GLU A 107 -10.91 33.97 -22.05
C GLU A 107 -11.54 35.38 -21.95
N THR A 108 -12.46 35.63 -21.06
CA THR A 108 -12.96 36.99 -20.75
C THR A 108 -13.79 37.01 -19.45
N GLU A 109 -14.11 38.23 -18.95
CA GLU A 109 -15.02 38.42 -17.79
C GLU A 109 -16.46 37.91 -18.00
N LYS A 110 -16.85 37.59 -19.23
CA LYS A 110 -18.24 37.19 -19.59
C LYS A 110 -18.37 35.70 -19.96
N ASP A 111 -17.33 35.09 -20.50
CA ASP A 111 -17.37 33.70 -20.98
C ASP A 111 -16.27 32.88 -20.30
N LEU A 112 -16.58 32.41 -19.11
CA LEU A 112 -15.60 31.81 -18.21
C LEU A 112 -15.43 30.31 -18.48
N TYR A 113 -14.36 29.98 -19.23
CA TYR A 113 -13.76 28.66 -19.20
C TYR A 113 -12.65 28.66 -18.17
N ALA A 114 -12.80 27.93 -17.11
CA ALA A 114 -11.65 27.62 -16.31
C ALA A 114 -11.09 26.29 -16.78
N LEU A 115 -10.00 26.36 -17.53
CA LEU A 115 -9.14 25.21 -17.75
C LEU A 115 -8.11 25.21 -16.62
N TYR A 116 -8.29 24.30 -15.70
CA TYR A 116 -7.48 24.25 -14.51
C TYR A 116 -6.60 23.00 -14.50
N ARG A 117 -5.32 23.15 -14.26
CA ARG A 117 -4.36 22.06 -14.14
C ARG A 117 -3.54 22.18 -12.88
N LYS A 118 -3.28 21.05 -12.22
CA LYS A 118 -2.33 20.93 -11.12
C LYS A 118 -1.23 19.97 -11.47
N TYR A 119 -0.02 20.34 -11.06
CA TYR A 119 1.19 19.55 -11.25
C TYR A 119 1.89 19.37 -9.90
N ASP A 120 2.58 18.24 -9.73
CA ASP A 120 3.46 18.02 -8.59
C ASP A 120 4.76 18.87 -8.71
N SER A 121 5.64 18.78 -7.72
CA SER A 121 6.94 19.46 -7.70
C SER A 121 7.90 19.02 -8.82
N ASN A 122 7.66 17.90 -9.47
CA ASN A 122 8.44 17.38 -10.60
C ASN A 122 7.83 17.78 -11.96
N GLY A 123 6.68 18.49 -11.96
CA GLY A 123 5.95 18.90 -13.14
C GLY A 123 5.07 17.80 -13.74
N ASN A 124 4.76 16.75 -13.00
CA ASN A 124 3.80 15.75 -13.42
C ASN A 124 2.38 16.24 -13.18
N LEU A 125 1.54 16.16 -14.21
CA LEU A 125 0.13 16.52 -14.11
C LEU A 125 -0.61 15.52 -13.24
N PHE A 126 -1.35 16.01 -12.22
CA PHE A 126 -2.16 15.14 -11.38
C PHE A 126 -3.66 15.51 -11.33
N ILE A 127 -4.04 16.74 -11.68
CA ILE A 127 -5.44 17.14 -11.87
C ILE A 127 -5.58 17.98 -13.11
N TYR A 128 -6.67 17.77 -13.83
CA TYR A 128 -7.04 18.50 -15.01
C TYR A 128 -8.55 18.66 -15.10
N SER A 129 -9.05 19.89 -15.00
CA SER A 129 -10.47 20.23 -15.11
C SER A 129 -10.72 21.04 -16.37
N TYR A 130 -11.75 20.69 -17.11
CA TYR A 130 -12.15 21.40 -18.33
C TYR A 130 -13.65 21.31 -18.57
N ALA A 131 -14.17 22.26 -19.37
CA ALA A 131 -15.53 22.21 -19.88
C ALA A 131 -15.54 21.90 -21.38
N ILE A 132 -16.38 20.98 -21.83
CA ILE A 132 -16.62 20.65 -23.24
C ILE A 132 -18.09 20.29 -23.44
N ASP A 133 -18.71 20.78 -24.52
CA ASP A 133 -20.12 20.54 -24.85
C ASP A 133 -21.08 20.77 -23.67
N GLY A 134 -20.86 21.82 -22.86
CA GLY A 134 -21.67 22.16 -21.69
C GLY A 134 -21.48 21.24 -20.48
N LYS A 135 -20.53 20.30 -20.53
CA LYS A 135 -20.15 19.43 -19.42
C LYS A 135 -18.83 19.87 -18.84
N ASN A 136 -18.76 19.94 -17.52
CA ASN A 136 -17.53 20.17 -16.79
C ASN A 136 -16.96 18.82 -16.37
N ILE A 137 -15.71 18.54 -16.72
CA ILE A 137 -15.07 17.26 -16.52
C ILE A 137 -13.77 17.48 -15.75
N ASP A 138 -13.61 16.70 -14.69
CA ASP A 138 -12.38 16.61 -13.90
C ASP A 138 -11.67 15.31 -14.19
N ARG A 139 -10.34 15.34 -14.39
CA ARG A 139 -9.50 14.17 -14.59
C ARG A 139 -8.36 14.21 -13.57
N GLY A 140 -8.21 13.15 -12.80
CA GLY A 140 -7.06 12.93 -11.95
C GLY A 140 -6.07 11.97 -12.57
N TYR A 141 -4.79 12.12 -12.25
CA TYR A 141 -3.70 11.30 -12.76
C TYR A 141 -2.84 10.77 -11.62
N TYR A 142 -2.31 9.58 -11.79
CA TYR A 142 -1.26 9.04 -10.95
C TYR A 142 0.07 9.80 -11.18
N SER A 143 1.00 9.67 -10.24
CA SER A 143 2.33 10.29 -10.31
C SER A 143 3.14 9.92 -11.55
N ASP A 144 2.83 8.77 -12.20
CA ASP A 144 3.45 8.34 -13.47
C ASP A 144 2.72 8.87 -14.72
N GLY A 145 1.73 9.77 -14.56
CA GLY A 145 0.97 10.41 -15.63
C GLY A 145 -0.17 9.57 -16.21
N LYS A 146 -0.43 8.37 -15.67
CA LYS A 146 -1.57 7.56 -16.08
C LYS A 146 -2.87 8.10 -15.47
N LEU A 147 -3.96 7.98 -16.23
CA LEU A 147 -5.28 8.41 -15.80
C LEU A 147 -5.75 7.62 -14.57
N ALA A 148 -6.10 8.34 -13.49
CA ALA A 148 -6.60 7.76 -12.25
C ALA A 148 -8.13 7.82 -12.17
N TYR A 149 -8.74 8.94 -12.56
CA TYR A 149 -10.19 9.06 -12.58
C TYR A 149 -10.70 10.09 -13.60
N ILE A 150 -12.01 9.98 -13.93
CA ILE A 150 -12.80 10.97 -14.68
C ILE A 150 -14.07 11.22 -13.89
N GLN A 151 -14.40 12.50 -13.63
CA GLN A 151 -15.60 12.93 -12.92
C GLN A 151 -16.31 14.03 -13.66
N GLU A 152 -17.60 13.87 -13.95
CA GLU A 152 -18.47 14.97 -14.41
C GLU A 152 -18.88 15.84 -13.21
N LEU A 153 -18.82 17.17 -13.39
CA LEU A 153 -19.10 18.16 -12.36
C LEU A 153 -20.28 19.06 -12.75
N LYS A 154 -21.00 19.53 -11.75
CA LYS A 154 -21.96 20.63 -11.86
C LYS A 154 -21.36 21.87 -11.23
N ILE A 155 -21.39 22.97 -11.98
CA ILE A 155 -20.94 24.28 -11.50
C ILE A 155 -22.16 25.07 -11.04
N ILE A 156 -22.08 25.61 -9.83
CA ILE A 156 -23.09 26.48 -9.24
C ILE A 156 -22.40 27.79 -8.90
N LYS A 157 -22.91 28.91 -9.41
CA LYS A 157 -22.32 30.24 -9.17
C LYS A 157 -22.14 30.50 -7.66
N GLY A 158 -20.93 30.83 -7.26
CA GLY A 158 -20.59 31.12 -5.86
C GLY A 158 -20.40 29.90 -4.96
N GLN A 159 -20.38 28.68 -5.52
CA GLN A 159 -20.14 27.43 -4.79
C GLN A 159 -18.99 26.64 -5.45
N PRO A 160 -18.26 25.80 -4.69
CA PRO A 160 -17.33 24.85 -5.26
C PRO A 160 -18.03 23.90 -6.25
N PRO A 161 -17.34 23.46 -7.31
CA PRO A 161 -17.85 22.41 -8.21
C PRO A 161 -18.23 21.16 -7.42
N ILE A 162 -19.38 20.57 -7.77
CA ILE A 162 -19.86 19.35 -7.12
C ILE A 162 -19.95 18.19 -8.12
N PRO A 163 -19.62 16.95 -7.72
CA PRO A 163 -19.82 15.76 -8.54
C PRO A 163 -21.26 15.66 -9.03
N ASN A 164 -21.45 15.57 -10.35
CA ASN A 164 -22.79 15.40 -10.95
C ASN A 164 -22.67 14.80 -12.35
N GLY A 165 -23.11 13.58 -12.51
CA GLY A 165 -22.98 12.81 -13.74
C GLY A 165 -21.98 11.67 -13.60
N LYS A 166 -21.33 11.28 -14.69
CA LYS A 166 -20.50 10.08 -14.79
C LYS A 166 -19.24 10.18 -13.94
N TYR A 167 -18.90 9.07 -13.30
CA TYR A 167 -17.64 8.83 -12.59
C TYR A 167 -17.00 7.54 -13.08
N ILE A 168 -15.69 7.57 -13.36
CA ILE A 168 -14.87 6.40 -13.65
C ILE A 168 -13.55 6.54 -12.92
N GLU A 169 -13.16 5.51 -12.19
CA GLU A 169 -11.86 5.37 -11.56
C GLU A 169 -11.10 4.23 -12.25
N TYR A 170 -9.80 4.39 -12.40
CA TYR A 170 -8.94 3.41 -13.08
C TYR A 170 -7.86 2.90 -12.13
N TYR A 171 -7.45 1.67 -12.34
CA TYR A 171 -6.17 1.16 -11.81
C TYR A 171 -4.99 1.74 -12.59
N LYS A 172 -3.81 1.75 -11.99
CA LYS A 172 -2.56 2.20 -12.63
C LYS A 172 -2.20 1.43 -13.91
N ASN A 173 -2.72 0.21 -14.09
CA ASN A 173 -2.59 -0.56 -15.35
C ASN A 173 -3.60 -0.14 -16.45
N GLY A 174 -4.43 0.88 -16.20
CA GLY A 174 -5.41 1.41 -17.15
C GLY A 174 -6.77 0.68 -17.16
N GLN A 175 -6.92 -0.41 -16.41
CA GLN A 175 -8.21 -1.08 -16.28
C GLN A 175 -9.16 -0.27 -15.40
N ILE A 176 -10.46 -0.29 -15.72
CA ILE A 176 -11.47 0.36 -14.89
C ILE A 176 -11.50 -0.33 -13.52
N LYS A 177 -11.44 0.46 -12.45
CA LYS A 177 -11.59 0.03 -11.06
C LYS A 177 -13.02 0.16 -10.59
N VAL A 178 -13.63 1.33 -10.84
CA VAL A 178 -15.01 1.66 -10.48
C VAL A 178 -15.63 2.51 -11.57
N GLN A 179 -16.92 2.32 -11.83
CA GLN A 179 -17.72 3.26 -12.64
C GLN A 179 -19.11 3.42 -12.04
N GLY A 180 -19.63 4.64 -12.09
CA GLY A 180 -20.96 4.96 -11.57
C GLY A 180 -21.37 6.38 -11.95
N SER A 181 -22.34 6.94 -11.22
CA SER A 181 -22.77 8.32 -11.40
C SER A 181 -23.08 9.01 -10.07
N TYR A 182 -22.90 10.32 -10.07
CA TYR A 182 -23.26 11.22 -8.98
C TYR A 182 -24.46 12.09 -9.38
N LYS A 183 -25.24 12.46 -8.39
CA LYS A 183 -26.30 13.45 -8.49
C LYS A 183 -26.17 14.42 -7.33
N ASP A 184 -25.98 15.72 -7.66
CA ASP A 184 -25.85 16.81 -6.68
C ASP A 184 -24.87 16.49 -5.53
N GLY A 185 -23.66 16.00 -5.89
CA GLY A 185 -22.57 15.66 -4.98
C GLY A 185 -22.68 14.28 -4.30
N LYS A 186 -23.76 13.54 -4.53
CA LYS A 186 -24.02 12.24 -3.90
C LYS A 186 -23.99 11.12 -4.92
N ARG A 187 -23.47 9.95 -4.54
CA ARG A 187 -23.61 8.75 -5.38
C ARG A 187 -25.08 8.41 -5.60
N ASP A 188 -25.48 8.17 -6.84
CA ASP A 188 -26.84 7.81 -7.21
C ASP A 188 -26.84 6.78 -8.36
N GLY A 189 -27.57 5.68 -8.20
CA GLY A 189 -27.63 4.59 -9.15
C GLY A 189 -26.59 3.48 -8.88
N GLU A 190 -26.26 2.72 -9.91
CA GLU A 190 -25.36 1.58 -9.85
C GLU A 190 -23.91 2.02 -9.97
N PHE A 191 -23.07 1.61 -9.01
CA PHE A 191 -21.62 1.67 -9.05
C PHE A 191 -21.07 0.27 -9.28
N LYS A 192 -20.46 0.03 -10.43
CA LYS A 192 -19.82 -1.23 -10.82
C LYS A 192 -18.38 -1.23 -10.41
N ALA A 193 -17.95 -2.31 -9.82
CA ALA A 193 -16.58 -2.55 -9.39
C ALA A 193 -15.92 -3.65 -10.22
N PHE A 194 -14.63 -3.52 -10.47
CA PHE A 194 -13.85 -4.46 -11.27
C PHE A 194 -12.53 -4.79 -10.58
N LEU A 195 -11.98 -5.96 -10.88
CA LEU A 195 -10.64 -6.38 -10.49
C LEU A 195 -9.58 -5.77 -11.41
N ARG A 196 -8.31 -5.77 -10.98
CA ARG A 196 -7.17 -5.37 -11.83
C ARG A 196 -7.07 -6.09 -13.16
N ASN A 197 -7.60 -7.32 -13.26
CA ASN A 197 -7.66 -8.09 -14.49
C ASN A 197 -8.90 -7.78 -15.34
N GLY A 198 -9.70 -6.77 -14.97
CA GLY A 198 -10.90 -6.34 -15.67
C GLY A 198 -12.15 -7.20 -15.42
N LYS A 199 -12.07 -8.27 -14.63
CA LYS A 199 -13.25 -9.06 -14.27
C LYS A 199 -14.16 -8.27 -13.33
N SER A 200 -15.48 -8.43 -13.48
CA SER A 200 -16.46 -7.78 -12.58
C SER A 200 -16.31 -8.28 -11.15
N ALA A 201 -16.28 -7.34 -10.23
CA ALA A 201 -16.29 -7.55 -8.80
C ALA A 201 -17.69 -7.46 -8.18
N GLY A 202 -18.68 -7.07 -8.98
CA GLY A 202 -20.05 -6.83 -8.55
C GLY A 202 -20.42 -5.36 -8.58
N SER A 203 -21.52 -5.02 -7.92
CA SER A 203 -22.07 -3.65 -7.93
C SER A 203 -22.58 -3.24 -6.55
N VAL A 204 -22.54 -1.93 -6.29
CA VAL A 204 -23.22 -1.29 -5.16
C VAL A 204 -24.24 -0.30 -5.72
N PHE A 205 -25.46 -0.34 -5.23
CA PHE A 205 -26.55 0.54 -5.67
C PHE A 205 -26.78 1.62 -4.61
N TYR A 206 -26.78 2.88 -5.05
CA TYR A 206 -26.96 4.05 -4.20
C TYR A 206 -28.24 4.79 -4.54
N LYS A 207 -28.85 5.40 -3.51
CA LYS A 207 -29.91 6.40 -3.63
C LYS A 207 -29.61 7.54 -2.69
N ASP A 208 -29.46 8.76 -3.24
CA ASP A 208 -29.13 9.97 -2.48
C ASP A 208 -27.90 9.79 -1.55
N GLY A 209 -26.86 9.06 -2.03
CA GLY A 209 -25.62 8.74 -1.30
C GLY A 209 -25.72 7.56 -0.33
N LYS A 210 -26.89 6.96 -0.16
CA LYS A 210 -27.08 5.80 0.73
C LYS A 210 -27.08 4.50 -0.05
N ILE A 211 -26.41 3.48 0.47
CA ILE A 211 -26.43 2.14 -0.12
C ILE A 211 -27.82 1.52 0.08
N ILE A 212 -28.43 1.07 -1.01
CA ILE A 212 -29.71 0.37 -1.00
C ILE A 212 -29.57 -1.12 -1.33
N LYS A 213 -28.48 -1.51 -2.03
CA LYS A 213 -28.19 -2.90 -2.37
C LYS A 213 -26.71 -3.06 -2.71
N SER A 214 -26.13 -4.20 -2.40
CA SER A 214 -24.79 -4.60 -2.83
C SER A 214 -24.79 -6.03 -3.34
N THR A 215 -24.12 -6.27 -4.48
CA THR A 215 -23.89 -7.58 -5.10
C THR A 215 -22.41 -7.90 -5.23
N LEU A 216 -21.55 -7.21 -4.46
CA LEU A 216 -20.13 -7.50 -4.42
C LEU A 216 -19.91 -8.96 -3.99
N VAL A 217 -19.02 -9.67 -4.68
CA VAL A 217 -18.74 -11.10 -4.42
C VAL A 217 -18.09 -11.23 -3.04
N ASN A 218 -18.46 -12.26 -2.28
CA ASN A 218 -17.99 -12.44 -0.90
C ASN A 218 -16.45 -12.51 -0.78
N SER A 219 -15.76 -13.11 -1.78
CA SER A 219 -14.29 -13.09 -1.86
C SER A 219 -13.69 -11.68 -2.02
N MET A 220 -14.53 -10.70 -2.33
CA MET A 220 -14.16 -9.31 -2.52
C MET A 220 -14.59 -8.40 -1.39
N LYS A 221 -15.48 -8.85 -0.50
CA LYS A 221 -15.70 -8.15 0.77
C LYS A 221 -14.42 -8.09 1.59
N ASP A 222 -13.55 -9.09 1.41
CA ASP A 222 -12.26 -9.21 2.08
C ASP A 222 -11.09 -8.60 1.26
N ASN A 223 -11.24 -8.45 -0.08
CA ASN A 223 -10.17 -8.01 -1.01
C ASN A 223 -10.54 -6.77 -1.84
N ALA A 224 -11.66 -6.12 -1.55
CA ALA A 224 -12.09 -4.98 -2.34
C ALA A 224 -11.37 -3.71 -1.90
N SER A 225 -10.31 -3.35 -2.62
CA SER A 225 -9.79 -1.98 -2.65
C SER A 225 -10.79 -1.06 -3.35
N PHE A 226 -11.96 -0.80 -2.72
CA PHE A 226 -12.95 0.08 -3.30
C PHE A 226 -13.23 1.26 -2.38
N SER A 227 -12.98 2.46 -2.90
CA SER A 227 -13.55 3.69 -2.36
C SER A 227 -15.08 3.62 -2.18
N LEU A 228 -15.74 2.62 -2.80
CA LEU A 228 -17.15 2.30 -2.61
C LEU A 228 -17.51 1.82 -1.21
N VAL A 229 -16.55 1.27 -0.46
CA VAL A 229 -16.82 0.67 0.86
C VAL A 229 -16.79 1.69 1.98
N THR A 230 -16.25 2.90 1.75
CA THR A 230 -16.27 3.98 2.73
C THR A 230 -17.69 4.47 3.06
N ASP A 231 -18.68 4.13 2.23
CA ASP A 231 -20.10 4.46 2.46
C ASP A 231 -20.90 3.26 3.03
N ILE A 232 -20.24 2.22 3.53
CA ILE A 232 -20.95 1.16 4.27
C ILE A 232 -21.68 1.84 5.43
N ASN A 233 -23.00 1.64 5.48
CA ASN A 233 -23.90 2.10 6.53
C ASN A 233 -23.39 1.68 7.93
N TYR A 234 -22.38 2.37 8.42
CA TYR A 234 -22.30 2.54 9.85
C TYR A 234 -23.46 3.45 10.22
N ASN A 235 -24.22 3.02 11.18
CA ASN A 235 -25.28 3.83 11.79
C ASN A 235 -24.59 5.09 12.37
N LEU A 236 -24.37 6.08 11.52
CA LEU A 236 -23.57 7.30 11.74
C LEU A 236 -24.16 8.22 12.81
N ASN A 237 -25.16 7.77 13.54
CA ASN A 237 -25.77 8.58 14.60
C ASN A 237 -24.81 8.85 15.77
N SER A 238 -23.57 8.32 15.77
CA SER A 238 -22.62 8.53 16.88
C SER A 238 -21.13 8.42 16.54
N ASN A 239 -20.71 8.03 15.34
CA ASN A 239 -19.29 7.80 15.01
C ASN A 239 -18.75 8.87 14.05
N GLU A 240 -17.51 9.34 14.30
CA GLU A 240 -16.78 10.28 13.46
C GLU A 240 -15.81 9.51 12.58
N ILE A 241 -15.76 9.82 11.28
CA ILE A 241 -14.75 9.28 10.33
C ILE A 241 -13.70 10.35 10.13
N ILE A 242 -12.46 10.01 10.42
CA ILE A 242 -11.30 10.86 10.16
C ILE A 242 -10.53 10.26 8.99
N THR A 243 -10.24 11.07 7.98
CA THR A 243 -9.49 10.70 6.77
C THR A 243 -8.17 11.46 6.71
N ASP A 244 -7.16 10.83 6.13
CA ASP A 244 -5.90 11.43 5.71
C ASP A 244 -5.71 11.13 4.21
N GLU A 245 -5.13 12.07 3.47
CA GLU A 245 -4.98 11.99 2.02
C GLU A 245 -3.51 12.13 1.63
N PHE A 246 -3.15 11.50 0.52
CA PHE A 246 -1.87 11.74 -0.14
C PHE A 246 -1.84 13.13 -0.80
N PRO A 247 -0.67 13.69 -1.12
CA PRO A 247 -0.56 14.99 -1.82
C PRO A 247 -1.30 15.03 -3.18
N ASN A 248 -1.53 13.89 -3.80
CA ASN A 248 -2.31 13.75 -5.04
C ASN A 248 -3.84 13.73 -4.82
N GLY A 249 -4.30 13.89 -3.57
CA GLY A 249 -5.71 13.90 -3.19
C GLY A 249 -6.38 12.53 -3.10
N LEU A 250 -5.61 11.44 -3.24
CA LEU A 250 -6.13 10.09 -3.00
C LEU A 250 -6.11 9.78 -1.50
N LEU A 251 -7.10 9.00 -1.05
CA LEU A 251 -7.24 8.59 0.34
C LEU A 251 -6.03 7.74 0.75
N LYS A 252 -5.33 8.16 1.80
CA LYS A 252 -4.19 7.46 2.39
C LYS A 252 -4.65 6.52 3.49
N GLN A 253 -5.55 6.99 4.35
CA GLN A 253 -6.11 6.19 5.42
C GLN A 253 -7.42 6.77 5.94
N TYR A 254 -8.25 5.93 6.56
CA TYR A 254 -9.36 6.41 7.37
C TYR A 254 -9.48 5.62 8.68
N PHE A 255 -10.04 6.29 9.67
CA PHE A 255 -10.30 5.75 10.99
C PHE A 255 -11.74 6.07 11.40
N ILE A 256 -12.38 5.15 12.09
CA ILE A 256 -13.69 5.35 12.70
C ILE A 256 -13.53 5.54 14.19
N TYR A 257 -14.05 6.67 14.70
CA TYR A 257 -14.07 7.01 16.13
C TYR A 257 -15.48 7.00 16.65
N ASN A 258 -15.70 6.43 17.84
CA ASN A 258 -16.98 6.52 18.53
C ASN A 258 -17.17 7.90 19.20
N LYS A 259 -18.35 8.13 19.81
CA LYS A 259 -18.70 9.38 20.51
C LYS A 259 -17.72 9.79 21.63
N ASN A 260 -16.90 8.89 22.13
CA ASN A 260 -15.90 9.15 23.16
C ASN A 260 -14.52 9.43 22.54
N ARG A 261 -14.42 9.61 21.20
CA ARG A 261 -13.18 9.76 20.43
C ARG A 261 -12.21 8.59 20.57
N LEU A 262 -12.73 7.37 20.73
CA LEU A 262 -11.96 6.14 20.72
C LEU A 262 -12.13 5.46 19.37
N LEU A 263 -11.04 4.90 18.79
CA LEU A 263 -11.11 4.07 17.58
C LEU A 263 -12.09 2.93 17.82
N ASP A 264 -13.12 2.80 16.97
CA ASP A 264 -14.16 1.81 17.15
C ASP A 264 -14.79 1.47 15.80
N GLY A 265 -14.37 0.35 15.24
CA GLY A 265 -14.78 -0.10 13.91
C GLY A 265 -13.61 -0.43 13.01
N GLU A 266 -13.89 -0.49 11.71
CA GLU A 266 -12.90 -0.77 10.67
C GLU A 266 -12.04 0.46 10.38
N SER A 267 -10.75 0.25 10.17
CA SER A 267 -9.77 1.22 9.70
C SER A 267 -9.07 0.68 8.46
N ARG A 268 -8.78 1.50 7.49
CA ARG A 268 -8.03 1.12 6.30
C ARG A 268 -6.88 2.06 6.02
N GLU A 269 -5.81 1.49 5.50
CA GLU A 269 -4.68 2.19 4.93
C GLU A 269 -4.57 1.84 3.45
N TYR A 270 -4.12 2.79 2.63
CA TYR A 270 -4.01 2.64 1.18
C TYR A 270 -2.59 2.93 0.71
N TYR A 271 -2.20 2.33 -0.39
CA TYR A 271 -1.04 2.73 -1.17
C TYR A 271 -1.34 4.03 -1.95
N GLU A 272 -0.30 4.75 -2.36
CA GLU A 272 -0.42 6.00 -3.12
C GLU A 272 -1.17 5.82 -4.45
N GLU A 273 -1.15 4.61 -5.00
CA GLU A 273 -1.91 4.20 -6.18
C GLU A 273 -3.41 3.95 -5.91
N GLY A 274 -3.85 4.08 -4.66
CA GLY A 274 -5.23 3.95 -4.22
C GLY A 274 -5.68 2.51 -3.95
N ASP A 275 -4.78 1.52 -4.01
CA ASP A 275 -5.07 0.15 -3.59
C ASP A 275 -5.01 0.02 -2.07
N ILE A 276 -5.81 -0.89 -1.48
CA ILE A 276 -5.74 -1.15 -0.05
C ILE A 276 -4.37 -1.73 0.30
N LYS A 277 -3.76 -1.14 1.34
CA LYS A 277 -2.54 -1.63 1.97
C LYS A 277 -2.86 -2.48 3.19
N SER A 278 -3.80 -2.03 4.04
CA SER A 278 -4.22 -2.81 5.20
C SER A 278 -5.65 -2.51 5.62
N ILE A 279 -6.26 -3.49 6.31
CA ILE A 279 -7.56 -3.41 6.98
C ILE A 279 -7.35 -3.84 8.43
N SER A 280 -7.82 -3.05 9.36
CA SER A 280 -7.74 -3.32 10.80
C SER A 280 -9.10 -3.08 11.45
N HIS A 281 -9.36 -3.73 12.56
CA HIS A 281 -10.58 -3.53 13.34
C HIS A 281 -10.22 -3.18 14.78
N PHE A 282 -10.93 -2.21 15.33
CA PHE A 282 -10.74 -1.71 16.68
C PHE A 282 -12.04 -1.70 17.48
N LYS A 283 -11.92 -1.84 18.78
CA LYS A 283 -12.97 -1.62 19.74
C LYS A 283 -12.42 -0.81 20.92
N ASN A 284 -12.89 0.44 21.05
CA ASN A 284 -12.41 1.38 22.08
C ASN A 284 -10.87 1.54 22.09
N HIS A 285 -10.24 1.78 20.94
CA HIS A 285 -8.79 1.85 20.72
C HIS A 285 -8.03 0.53 20.82
N ILE A 286 -8.67 -0.56 21.20
CA ILE A 286 -8.04 -1.87 21.34
C ILE A 286 -8.25 -2.63 20.02
N PRO A 287 -7.21 -3.21 19.39
CA PRO A 287 -7.38 -4.10 18.24
C PRO A 287 -8.33 -5.25 18.59
N ASP A 288 -9.41 -5.41 17.79
CA ASP A 288 -10.43 -6.45 18.02
C ASP A 288 -11.09 -6.79 16.67
N GLY A 289 -10.78 -7.96 16.14
CA GLY A 289 -11.23 -8.42 14.84
C GLY A 289 -10.08 -8.77 13.88
N VAL A 290 -10.38 -8.90 12.61
CA VAL A 290 -9.43 -9.35 11.60
C VAL A 290 -8.50 -8.22 11.17
N PHE A 291 -7.21 -8.54 11.07
CA PHE A 291 -6.20 -7.73 10.37
C PHE A 291 -5.85 -8.41 9.05
N ILE A 292 -5.76 -7.63 7.98
CA ILE A 292 -5.31 -8.08 6.66
C ILE A 292 -4.39 -7.03 6.08
N SER A 293 -3.23 -7.43 5.54
CA SER A 293 -2.38 -6.57 4.70
C SER A 293 -2.22 -7.14 3.30
N TYR A 294 -1.85 -6.28 2.36
CA TYR A 294 -1.71 -6.61 0.96
C TYR A 294 -0.42 -6.05 0.39
N TYR A 295 0.21 -6.75 -0.51
CA TYR A 295 1.29 -6.25 -1.34
C TYR A 295 0.79 -5.20 -2.36
N PRO A 296 1.69 -4.33 -2.89
CA PRO A 296 1.30 -3.35 -3.93
C PRO A 296 0.69 -3.98 -5.20
N ASN A 297 0.99 -5.26 -5.48
CA ASN A 297 0.39 -5.99 -6.60
C ASN A 297 -1.04 -6.48 -6.32
N GLY A 298 -1.58 -6.25 -5.09
CA GLY A 298 -2.91 -6.63 -4.63
C GLY A 298 -3.03 -8.05 -4.09
N ASN A 299 -1.95 -8.83 -4.05
CA ASN A 299 -1.95 -10.11 -3.36
C ASN A 299 -1.94 -9.89 -1.85
N MET A 300 -2.62 -10.78 -1.12
CA MET A 300 -2.60 -10.77 0.34
C MET A 300 -1.16 -11.00 0.83
N GLU A 301 -0.73 -10.24 1.85
CA GLU A 301 0.55 -10.35 2.52
C GLU A 301 0.39 -11.08 3.85
N GLU A 302 -0.52 -10.60 4.71
CA GLU A 302 -0.79 -11.21 6.00
C GLU A 302 -2.28 -11.21 6.34
N LYS A 303 -2.71 -12.21 7.11
CA LYS A 303 -4.04 -12.27 7.71
C LYS A 303 -3.97 -12.92 9.08
N TYR A 304 -4.48 -12.24 10.09
CA TYR A 304 -4.65 -12.76 11.45
C TYR A 304 -5.76 -12.01 12.18
N ALA A 305 -6.09 -12.41 13.40
CA ALA A 305 -7.14 -11.78 14.17
C ALA A 305 -6.65 -11.37 15.57
N TYR A 306 -7.26 -10.29 16.08
CA TYR A 306 -7.14 -9.86 17.45
C TYR A 306 -8.42 -10.14 18.24
N VAL A 307 -8.27 -10.49 19.50
CA VAL A 307 -9.34 -10.54 20.49
C VAL A 307 -8.89 -9.74 21.71
N ASN A 308 -9.57 -8.63 21.98
CA ASN A 308 -9.22 -7.71 23.08
C ASN A 308 -7.73 -7.31 23.11
N GLY A 309 -7.14 -6.99 21.96
CA GLY A 309 -5.76 -6.52 21.82
C GLY A 309 -4.70 -7.62 21.75
N GLN A 310 -5.07 -8.88 21.87
CA GLN A 310 -4.16 -10.01 21.74
C GLN A 310 -4.42 -10.74 20.44
N ALA A 311 -3.36 -11.05 19.67
CA ALA A 311 -3.49 -11.85 18.46
C ALA A 311 -3.95 -13.27 18.85
N ASN A 312 -4.96 -13.79 18.14
CA ASN A 312 -5.62 -15.06 18.49
C ASN A 312 -6.23 -15.69 17.23
N GLY A 313 -6.09 -17.00 17.06
CA GLY A 313 -6.64 -17.72 15.93
C GLY A 313 -5.61 -18.06 14.86
N GLU A 314 -6.09 -18.47 13.66
CA GLU A 314 -5.23 -18.81 12.54
C GLU A 314 -4.56 -17.56 11.96
N CYS A 315 -3.24 -17.66 11.72
CA CYS A 315 -2.40 -16.66 11.08
C CYS A 315 -1.87 -17.22 9.76
N PHE A 316 -1.86 -16.35 8.76
CA PHE A 316 -1.37 -16.66 7.42
C PHE A 316 -0.45 -15.55 6.95
N SER A 317 0.69 -15.88 6.36
CA SER A 317 1.47 -14.97 5.52
C SER A 317 1.64 -15.55 4.12
N TYR A 318 1.83 -14.68 3.16
CA TYR A 318 1.94 -15.07 1.75
C TYR A 318 3.11 -14.36 1.10
N TYR A 319 3.77 -15.00 0.19
CA TYR A 319 4.74 -14.38 -0.70
C TYR A 319 4.05 -13.39 -1.65
N GLU A 320 4.81 -12.45 -2.18
CA GLU A 320 4.31 -11.48 -3.18
C GLU A 320 3.72 -12.15 -4.44
N ASN A 321 4.11 -13.40 -4.75
CA ASN A 321 3.52 -14.20 -5.83
C ASN A 321 2.15 -14.83 -5.46
N GLY A 322 1.61 -14.55 -4.26
CA GLY A 322 0.33 -15.00 -3.75
C GLY A 322 0.31 -16.42 -3.19
N LYS A 323 1.45 -17.12 -3.15
CA LYS A 323 1.53 -18.43 -2.51
C LYS A 323 1.71 -18.30 -1.01
N LEU A 324 1.16 -19.26 -0.27
CA LEU A 324 1.28 -19.33 1.18
C LEU A 324 2.77 -19.42 1.58
N GLU A 325 3.18 -18.58 2.53
CA GLU A 325 4.52 -18.55 3.13
C GLU A 325 4.52 -19.22 4.49
N GLU A 326 3.60 -18.81 5.38
CA GLU A 326 3.45 -19.41 6.69
C GLU A 326 1.99 -19.59 7.08
N ARG A 327 1.72 -20.61 7.89
CA ARG A 327 0.44 -20.84 8.57
C ARG A 327 0.70 -21.35 9.97
N TYR A 328 0.10 -20.70 10.97
CA TYR A 328 0.17 -21.14 12.36
C TYR A 328 -1.05 -20.65 13.13
N PHE A 329 -1.22 -21.15 14.36
CA PHE A 329 -2.29 -20.73 15.24
C PHE A 329 -1.72 -20.00 16.45
N LEU A 330 -2.31 -18.84 16.78
CA LEU A 330 -2.02 -18.08 18.00
C LEU A 330 -3.10 -18.31 19.04
N LYS A 331 -2.65 -18.50 20.27
CA LYS A 331 -3.49 -18.51 21.47
C LYS A 331 -2.91 -17.52 22.46
N ASN A 332 -3.69 -16.46 22.78
CA ASN A 332 -3.26 -15.38 23.66
C ASN A 332 -1.91 -14.75 23.25
N GLY A 333 -1.66 -14.60 21.96
CA GLY A 333 -0.44 -14.01 21.41
C GLY A 333 0.75 -14.95 21.26
N GLU A 334 0.64 -16.22 21.68
CA GLU A 334 1.70 -17.23 21.55
C GLU A 334 1.31 -18.32 20.56
N ILE A 335 2.28 -18.85 19.80
CA ILE A 335 2.01 -19.97 18.88
C ILE A 335 1.64 -21.21 19.67
N ASP A 336 0.50 -21.85 19.31
CA ASP A 336 0.01 -23.07 19.94
C ASP A 336 -0.57 -24.02 18.89
N GLY A 337 0.00 -25.22 18.75
CA GLY A 337 -0.37 -26.21 17.75
C GLY A 337 0.62 -26.32 16.59
N GLU A 338 0.14 -26.81 15.43
CA GLU A 338 0.96 -27.00 14.25
C GLU A 338 1.28 -25.64 13.59
N ALA A 339 2.54 -25.50 13.16
CA ALA A 339 3.04 -24.36 12.36
C ALA A 339 3.72 -24.91 11.09
N PHE A 340 3.43 -24.25 9.97
CA PHE A 340 3.93 -24.62 8.67
C PHE A 340 4.59 -23.44 7.99
N ALA A 341 5.74 -23.67 7.34
CA ALA A 341 6.34 -22.72 6.40
C ALA A 341 6.51 -23.40 5.03
N TYR A 342 6.46 -22.60 3.98
CA TYR A 342 6.50 -23.08 2.60
C TYR A 342 7.56 -22.30 1.80
N TYR A 343 8.15 -22.94 0.83
CA TYR A 343 9.00 -22.28 -0.17
C TYR A 343 8.17 -21.35 -1.10
N PRO A 344 8.80 -20.36 -1.75
CA PRO A 344 8.12 -19.54 -2.76
C PRO A 344 7.52 -20.35 -3.93
N SER A 345 7.99 -21.61 -4.12
CA SER A 345 7.39 -22.58 -5.05
C SER A 345 6.02 -23.12 -4.56
N GLY A 346 5.68 -22.91 -3.28
CA GLY A 346 4.49 -23.42 -2.59
C GLY A 346 4.65 -24.82 -2.01
N LYS A 347 5.87 -25.39 -2.04
CA LYS A 347 6.16 -26.68 -1.40
C LYS A 347 6.44 -26.48 0.08
N LEU A 348 6.08 -27.49 0.90
CA LEU A 348 6.32 -27.44 2.34
C LEU A 348 7.84 -27.39 2.61
N GLU A 349 8.26 -26.43 3.47
CA GLU A 349 9.62 -26.26 3.93
C GLU A 349 9.80 -26.70 5.38
N VAL A 350 8.85 -26.33 6.25
CA VAL A 350 8.94 -26.61 7.69
C VAL A 350 7.59 -27.09 8.20
N LYS A 351 7.61 -28.11 9.06
CA LYS A 351 6.50 -28.50 9.92
C LYS A 351 7.00 -28.56 11.35
N ASP A 352 6.45 -27.70 12.21
CA ASP A 352 6.73 -27.63 13.63
C ASP A 352 5.45 -27.82 14.44
N PHE A 353 5.61 -28.17 15.71
CA PHE A 353 4.54 -28.13 16.68
C PHE A 353 4.98 -27.29 17.89
N PHE A 354 4.07 -26.43 18.36
CA PHE A 354 4.30 -25.54 19.49
C PHE A 354 3.26 -25.78 20.58
N LYS A 355 3.66 -25.56 21.82
CA LYS A 355 2.79 -25.52 22.97
C LYS A 355 3.17 -24.32 23.83
N ASP A 356 2.22 -23.41 24.07
CA ASP A 356 2.42 -22.18 24.85
C ASP A 356 3.72 -21.45 24.40
N GLY A 357 3.86 -21.17 23.10
CA GLY A 357 4.98 -20.46 22.47
C GLY A 357 6.29 -21.24 22.35
N LYS A 358 6.37 -22.48 22.86
CA LYS A 358 7.59 -23.30 22.86
C LYS A 358 7.47 -24.47 21.89
N LYS A 359 8.53 -24.73 21.12
CA LYS A 359 8.57 -25.93 20.27
C LYS A 359 8.41 -27.18 21.13
N GLU A 360 7.54 -28.09 20.71
CA GLU A 360 7.24 -29.35 21.38
C GLU A 360 7.05 -30.45 20.32
N GLY A 361 7.51 -31.68 20.60
CA GLY A 361 7.37 -32.79 19.64
C GLY A 361 8.29 -32.71 18.42
N GLU A 362 7.84 -33.28 17.30
CA GLU A 362 8.63 -33.35 16.07
C GLU A 362 8.74 -31.99 15.37
N SER A 363 9.94 -31.70 14.83
CA SER A 363 10.26 -30.58 13.95
C SER A 363 10.90 -31.17 12.68
N ILE A 364 10.26 -30.92 11.53
CA ILE A 364 10.68 -31.47 10.25
C ILE A 364 10.93 -30.34 9.27
N PHE A 365 12.11 -30.33 8.66
CA PHE A 365 12.45 -29.47 7.52
C PHE A 365 12.52 -30.31 6.26
N TYR A 366 12.11 -29.76 5.15
CA TYR A 366 12.12 -30.41 3.85
C TYR A 366 13.04 -29.68 2.87
N HIS A 367 13.64 -30.40 1.97
CA HIS A 367 14.25 -29.85 0.76
C HIS A 367 13.15 -29.46 -0.24
N GLU A 368 13.43 -28.55 -1.15
CA GLU A 368 12.46 -28.13 -2.17
C GLU A 368 12.00 -29.25 -3.12
N ASN A 369 12.76 -30.38 -3.21
CA ASN A 369 12.33 -31.59 -3.91
C ASN A 369 11.31 -32.44 -3.13
N GLY A 370 10.98 -32.04 -1.86
CA GLY A 370 10.02 -32.71 -0.99
C GLY A 370 10.62 -33.76 -0.04
N ASN A 371 11.89 -34.14 -0.19
CA ASN A 371 12.55 -35.04 0.74
C ASN A 371 12.85 -34.34 2.06
N ILE A 372 12.88 -35.10 3.16
CA ILE A 372 13.24 -34.57 4.46
C ILE A 372 14.68 -34.04 4.41
N LYS A 373 14.91 -32.83 4.90
CA LYS A 373 16.20 -32.18 5.07
C LYS A 373 16.74 -32.37 6.49
N GLN A 374 15.84 -32.25 7.48
CA GLN A 374 16.17 -32.42 8.88
C GLN A 374 14.95 -32.90 9.66
N LYS A 375 15.17 -33.79 10.62
CA LYS A 375 14.16 -34.24 11.59
C LYS A 375 14.74 -34.22 12.99
N SER A 376 14.04 -33.59 13.93
CA SER A 376 14.44 -33.51 15.33
C SER A 376 13.20 -33.47 16.23
N THR A 377 13.40 -33.72 17.52
CA THR A 377 12.36 -33.63 18.54
C THR A 377 12.69 -32.50 19.52
N PHE A 378 11.67 -31.82 19.99
CA PHE A 378 11.78 -30.76 20.99
C PHE A 378 10.94 -31.07 22.22
N LYS A 379 11.40 -30.61 23.38
CA LYS A 379 10.67 -30.63 24.65
C LYS A 379 10.87 -29.29 25.35
N ASN A 380 9.78 -28.58 25.64
CA ASN A 380 9.83 -27.24 26.25
C ASN A 380 10.80 -26.27 25.52
N GLY A 381 10.82 -26.27 24.19
CA GLY A 381 11.67 -25.40 23.34
C GLY A 381 13.11 -25.85 23.20
N LYS A 382 13.53 -26.95 23.84
CA LYS A 382 14.88 -27.51 23.75
C LYS A 382 14.88 -28.78 22.92
N ARG A 383 15.92 -28.99 22.10
CA ARG A 383 16.09 -30.28 21.39
C ARG A 383 16.26 -31.40 22.40
N GLU A 384 15.58 -32.51 22.17
CA GLU A 384 15.60 -33.70 22.99
C GLU A 384 15.53 -34.95 22.11
N GLY A 385 16.47 -35.92 22.32
CA GLY A 385 16.56 -37.12 21.48
C GLY A 385 17.40 -36.93 20.21
N ASP A 386 17.10 -37.72 19.19
CA ASP A 386 17.92 -37.79 17.98
C ASP A 386 17.60 -36.65 16.98
N LEU A 387 18.64 -36.11 16.37
CA LEU A 387 18.60 -35.26 15.20
C LEU A 387 19.14 -36.01 13.99
N PHE A 388 18.38 -36.01 12.90
CA PHE A 388 18.80 -36.55 11.61
C PHE A 388 18.84 -35.43 10.59
N ILE A 389 19.96 -35.32 9.86
CA ILE A 389 20.11 -34.44 8.69
C ILE A 389 20.25 -35.33 7.46
N TYR A 390 19.61 -34.93 6.36
CA TYR A 390 19.57 -35.74 5.13
C TYR A 390 20.13 -34.97 3.93
N PHE A 391 20.72 -35.66 3.00
CA PHE A 391 21.00 -35.15 1.66
C PHE A 391 19.69 -34.94 0.87
N PRO A 392 19.71 -34.10 -0.19
CA PRO A 392 18.55 -33.98 -1.08
C PRO A 392 18.09 -35.30 -1.71
N SER A 393 18.97 -36.30 -1.78
CA SER A 393 18.64 -37.67 -2.21
C SER A 393 17.81 -38.46 -1.19
N GLY A 394 17.60 -37.93 0.03
CA GLY A 394 16.92 -38.60 1.14
C GLY A 394 17.80 -39.51 1.98
N LYS A 395 19.08 -39.69 1.63
CA LYS A 395 20.03 -40.45 2.46
C LYS A 395 20.47 -39.65 3.66
N ILE A 396 20.78 -40.32 4.78
CA ILE A 396 21.28 -39.69 5.99
C ILE A 396 22.66 -39.07 5.70
N ARG A 397 22.78 -37.79 6.04
CA ARG A 397 24.04 -37.04 6.02
C ARG A 397 24.68 -36.96 7.40
N GLN A 398 23.86 -36.79 8.47
CA GLN A 398 24.40 -36.61 9.82
C GLN A 398 23.37 -37.09 10.85
N THR A 399 23.91 -37.68 11.94
CA THR A 399 23.12 -38.01 13.13
C THR A 399 23.78 -37.41 14.37
N GLU A 400 22.93 -36.88 15.26
CA GLU A 400 23.33 -36.32 16.54
C GLU A 400 22.30 -36.73 17.60
N LYS A 401 22.70 -36.70 18.86
CA LYS A 401 21.78 -36.88 19.99
C LYS A 401 21.80 -35.67 20.90
N TYR A 402 20.64 -35.26 21.37
CA TYR A 402 20.47 -34.12 22.26
C TYR A 402 19.84 -34.55 23.59
N ILE A 403 20.33 -33.96 24.70
CA ILE A 403 19.71 -34.03 26.01
C ILE A 403 19.61 -32.59 26.55
N ASN A 404 18.42 -32.12 26.89
CA ASN A 404 18.17 -30.77 27.37
C ASN A 404 18.75 -29.65 26.45
N GLY A 405 18.75 -29.85 25.14
CA GLY A 405 19.23 -28.90 24.14
C GLY A 405 20.72 -28.94 23.88
N LYS A 406 21.48 -29.87 24.50
CA LYS A 406 22.90 -30.02 24.31
C LYS A 406 23.23 -31.33 23.62
N ILE A 407 24.26 -31.31 22.77
CA ILE A 407 24.78 -32.51 22.09
C ILE A 407 25.38 -33.44 23.15
N GLU A 408 24.91 -34.68 23.12
CA GLU A 408 25.35 -35.73 24.07
C GLU A 408 25.50 -37.06 23.34
N GLY A 409 26.69 -37.63 23.33
CA GLY A 409 27.00 -38.90 22.67
C GLY A 409 27.66 -38.76 21.31
N GLU A 410 27.41 -39.74 20.44
CA GLU A 410 28.06 -39.80 19.11
C GLU A 410 27.42 -38.80 18.12
N VAL A 411 28.25 -38.09 17.37
CA VAL A 411 27.92 -37.34 16.18
C VAL A 411 28.56 -38.06 14.99
N ILE A 412 27.78 -38.48 14.02
CA ILE A 412 28.26 -39.21 12.85
C ILE A 412 27.88 -38.48 11.59
N GLU A 413 28.86 -38.10 10.77
CA GLU A 413 28.64 -37.58 9.42
C GLU A 413 28.89 -38.67 8.37
N TYR A 414 28.11 -38.72 7.34
CA TYR A 414 28.18 -39.72 6.27
C TYR A 414 28.47 -39.04 4.91
N TYR A 415 29.18 -39.73 4.05
CA TYR A 415 29.16 -39.46 2.61
C TYR A 415 27.83 -39.85 2.03
N GLU A 416 27.49 -39.29 0.88
CA GLU A 416 26.21 -39.62 0.18
C GLU A 416 26.16 -41.10 -0.27
N SER A 417 27.33 -41.80 -0.33
CA SER A 417 27.40 -43.24 -0.50
C SER A 417 26.79 -44.05 0.66
N GLY A 418 26.65 -43.41 1.84
CA GLY A 418 26.28 -44.05 3.11
C GLY A 418 27.48 -44.46 3.96
N THR A 419 28.71 -44.28 3.47
CA THR A 419 29.93 -44.54 4.22
C THR A 419 30.16 -43.46 5.27
N ILE A 420 30.61 -43.83 6.47
CA ILE A 420 30.97 -42.84 7.50
C ILE A 420 32.07 -41.93 6.98
N LYS A 421 31.89 -40.62 7.13
CA LYS A 421 32.93 -39.60 6.85
C LYS A 421 33.66 -39.18 8.10
N GLU A 422 32.91 -38.89 9.16
CA GLU A 422 33.44 -38.46 10.45
C GLU A 422 32.60 -39.09 11.58
N LYS A 423 33.29 -39.37 12.72
CA LYS A 423 32.66 -39.85 13.94
C LYS A 423 33.32 -39.17 15.13
N ALA A 424 32.55 -38.41 15.90
CA ALA A 424 33.00 -37.70 17.09
C ALA A 424 32.12 -38.02 18.28
N TYR A 425 32.61 -37.78 19.49
CA TYR A 425 31.82 -37.94 20.72
C TYR A 425 31.76 -36.61 21.50
N PHE A 426 30.59 -36.27 22.03
CA PHE A 426 30.34 -35.05 22.74
C PHE A 426 29.74 -35.32 24.12
N ILE A 427 30.08 -34.48 25.09
CA ILE A 427 29.47 -34.37 26.43
C ILE A 427 29.12 -32.91 26.67
N ASN A 428 27.84 -32.58 26.87
CA ASN A 428 27.38 -31.20 27.09
C ASN A 428 27.93 -30.19 26.04
N ASP A 429 27.83 -30.49 24.75
CA ASP A 429 28.33 -29.73 23.59
C ASP A 429 29.86 -29.67 23.46
N LYS A 430 30.62 -30.29 24.37
CA LYS A 430 32.05 -30.33 24.31
C LYS A 430 32.54 -31.63 23.72
N GLN A 431 33.40 -31.53 22.72
CA GLN A 431 33.98 -32.71 22.11
C GLN A 431 34.91 -33.45 23.10
N GLU A 432 34.75 -34.75 23.15
CA GLU A 432 35.47 -35.66 24.03
C GLU A 432 35.92 -36.89 23.25
N LYS A 433 36.95 -37.59 23.76
CA LYS A 433 37.47 -38.86 23.19
C LYS A 433 38.09 -38.67 21.79
N GLU A 434 38.10 -39.79 21.04
CA GLU A 434 38.63 -39.82 19.67
C GLU A 434 37.63 -39.23 18.68
N HIS A 435 38.18 -38.48 17.71
CA HIS A 435 37.47 -38.02 16.50
C HIS A 435 38.09 -38.75 15.30
N PHE A 436 37.32 -39.58 14.65
CA PHE A 436 37.72 -40.43 13.53
C PHE A 436 37.33 -39.80 12.22
N PHE A 437 38.23 -39.80 11.23
CA PHE A 437 38.00 -39.34 9.86
C PHE A 437 38.25 -40.50 8.89
N TYR A 438 37.33 -40.69 7.96
CA TYR A 438 37.36 -41.79 7.01
C TYR A 438 37.33 -41.27 5.55
N ASP A 439 37.94 -41.99 4.64
CA ASP A 439 37.81 -41.74 3.21
C ASP A 439 36.48 -42.28 2.67
N LYS A 440 36.16 -42.00 1.37
CA LYS A 440 34.94 -42.44 0.72
C LYS A 440 34.81 -44.00 0.62
N LYS A 441 35.89 -44.73 0.82
CA LYS A 441 35.90 -46.19 0.85
C LYS A 441 35.77 -46.79 2.27
N GLY A 442 35.64 -45.91 3.28
CA GLY A 442 35.49 -46.26 4.69
C GLY A 442 36.82 -46.59 5.38
N LYS A 443 37.98 -46.30 4.76
CA LYS A 443 39.28 -46.43 5.40
C LYS A 443 39.55 -45.26 6.35
N LEU A 444 39.96 -45.57 7.59
CA LEU A 444 40.39 -44.56 8.55
C LEU A 444 41.63 -43.84 8.03
N ILE A 445 41.58 -42.52 7.96
CA ILE A 445 42.67 -41.66 7.45
C ILE A 445 43.28 -40.79 8.54
N LYS A 446 42.50 -40.49 9.61
CA LYS A 446 42.99 -39.64 10.71
C LYS A 446 42.20 -39.90 11.98
N THR A 447 42.90 -39.76 13.13
CA THR A 447 42.28 -39.71 14.45
C THR A 447 42.85 -38.51 15.21
N ASP A 448 41.97 -37.67 15.76
CA ASP A 448 42.28 -36.61 16.69
C ASP A 448 41.70 -36.96 18.06
N ILE A 449 42.33 -36.53 19.15
CA ILE A 449 41.88 -36.79 20.52
C ILE A 449 41.43 -35.46 21.13
N TYR A 450 40.30 -35.48 21.80
CA TYR A 450 39.72 -34.28 22.44
C TYR A 450 39.41 -34.52 23.92
N LYS A 451 39.57 -33.46 24.71
CA LYS A 451 39.19 -33.43 26.13
C LYS A 451 38.62 -32.05 26.47
N ASN A 452 37.37 -32.00 26.98
CA ASN A 452 36.66 -30.75 27.27
C ASN A 452 36.60 -29.77 26.08
N GLY A 453 36.50 -30.27 24.86
CA GLY A 453 36.48 -29.48 23.63
C GLY A 453 37.81 -29.01 23.11
N VAL A 454 38.93 -29.37 23.78
CA VAL A 454 40.31 -29.01 23.40
C VAL A 454 41.01 -30.22 22.79
N LYS A 455 41.59 -30.06 21.61
CA LYS A 455 42.42 -31.06 20.94
C LYS A 455 43.70 -31.28 21.74
N GLN A 456 44.00 -32.54 21.96
CA GLN A 456 45.21 -32.98 22.68
C GLN A 456 46.37 -33.17 21.73
#